data_137f371470184370def85b409177e6f3
#
_entry.id   137f371470184370def85b409177e6f3
#
_cell.length_a   1.000
_cell.length_b   1.000
_cell.length_c   1.000
_cell.angle_alpha   90.00
_cell.angle_beta   90.00
_cell.angle_gamma   90.00
#
_symmetry.space_group_name_H-M   'P 1'
#
loop_
_entity.id
_entity.type
_entity.pdbx_description
1 polymer ?
#
loop_
_entity_poly.entity_id
_entity_poly.type
_entity_poly.pdbx_seq_one_letter_code
_entity_poly.pdbx_strand_id
1 'polypeptide(L)'
;MSSTYYPPPETVAYPEHKLKVEDMEPILRCGVPEMKIMKEKPWKPKVVALRGGQQMVVRSLRDDEFDQLLEAIKPYMFIAKDFYDIVGVRTYGEVLAQKVHRIKDAYTLVGIIDGQLAGLANARMFNEKVAYSLHTMSFMRGVDAGPALYYAKAEYAFDYLGADVWEACFESYNGFRVIGLQWAHKSKAYPEFQTELGGARVFYLDRDLWDNFIKKKFAHYIGSYNVPQELLKKAEHFIVGPPIV
;
A
#
# COMPACT_ATOMS: atom_id res chain seq x y z
N MET A 1 -15.53 -25.50 -28.55
CA MET A 1 -14.94 -25.17 -27.24
C MET A 1 -13.46 -25.45 -27.34
N SER A 2 -12.62 -24.44 -27.40
CA SER A 2 -11.17 -24.66 -27.39
C SER A 2 -10.80 -25.21 -26.03
N SER A 3 -10.29 -26.42 -26.00
CA SER A 3 -9.67 -26.93 -24.76
C SER A 3 -8.52 -25.97 -24.42
N THR A 4 -8.56 -25.40 -23.26
CA THR A 4 -7.42 -24.67 -22.71
C THR A 4 -6.26 -25.67 -22.62
N TYR A 5 -5.34 -25.57 -23.56
CA TYR A 5 -4.19 -26.43 -23.57
C TYR A 5 -3.23 -25.97 -22.46
N TYR A 6 -3.18 -26.72 -21.40
CA TYR A 6 -2.09 -26.64 -20.45
C TYR A 6 -1.01 -27.62 -20.88
N PRO A 7 0.20 -27.16 -21.19
CA PRO A 7 1.28 -28.08 -21.47
C PRO A 7 1.49 -29.02 -20.27
N PRO A 8 1.92 -30.26 -20.51
CA PRO A 8 2.24 -31.18 -19.40
C PRO A 8 3.19 -30.54 -18.40
N PRO A 9 3.11 -30.83 -17.11
CA PRO A 9 3.97 -30.26 -16.10
C PRO A 9 5.46 -30.37 -16.39
N GLU A 10 5.89 -31.46 -16.99
CA GLU A 10 7.26 -31.72 -17.39
C GLU A 10 7.78 -30.78 -18.47
N THR A 11 6.91 -30.16 -19.26
CA THR A 11 7.29 -29.19 -20.30
C THR A 11 7.35 -27.75 -19.80
N VAL A 12 6.83 -27.53 -18.59
CA VAL A 12 6.82 -26.23 -17.90
C VAL A 12 7.94 -26.17 -16.84
N ALA A 13 8.43 -27.32 -16.42
CA ALA A 13 9.49 -27.39 -15.41
C ALA A 13 10.82 -26.90 -15.99
N TYR A 14 11.39 -25.90 -15.35
CA TYR A 14 12.77 -25.50 -15.56
C TYR A 14 13.64 -26.28 -14.57
N PRO A 15 14.49 -27.23 -15.04
CA PRO A 15 15.22 -28.13 -14.15
C PRO A 15 16.12 -27.40 -13.14
N GLU A 16 16.62 -26.23 -13.51
CA GLU A 16 17.47 -25.39 -12.66
C GLU A 16 16.66 -24.52 -11.67
N HIS A 17 15.34 -24.43 -11.82
CA HIS A 17 14.50 -23.56 -11.00
C HIS A 17 13.68 -24.33 -10.00
N LYS A 18 14.01 -24.17 -8.74
CA LYS A 18 13.09 -24.55 -7.65
C LYS A 18 12.18 -23.39 -7.37
N LEU A 19 10.96 -23.43 -7.88
CA LEU A 19 9.94 -22.46 -7.52
C LEU A 19 9.68 -22.50 -6.02
N LYS A 20 9.67 -21.35 -5.40
CA LYS A 20 9.31 -21.14 -4.01
C LYS A 20 7.93 -20.50 -3.93
N VAL A 21 7.28 -20.62 -2.79
CA VAL A 21 5.97 -19.98 -2.58
C VAL A 21 6.06 -18.47 -2.77
N GLU A 22 7.15 -17.86 -2.35
CA GLU A 22 7.41 -16.42 -2.54
C GLU A 22 7.60 -15.97 -3.98
N ASP A 23 7.86 -16.90 -4.91
CA ASP A 23 7.96 -16.60 -6.34
C ASP A 23 6.57 -16.50 -7.00
N MET A 24 5.51 -16.93 -6.32
CA MET A 24 4.15 -16.97 -6.85
C MET A 24 3.41 -15.65 -6.61
N GLU A 25 3.07 -15.39 -5.39
CA GLU A 25 2.20 -14.28 -4.99
C GLU A 25 2.74 -13.64 -3.72
N PRO A 26 3.02 -12.32 -3.68
CA PRO A 26 3.58 -11.67 -2.49
C PRO A 26 2.78 -11.90 -1.22
N ILE A 27 1.45 -11.99 -1.32
CA ILE A 27 0.60 -12.25 -0.15
C ILE A 27 0.79 -13.66 0.40
N LEU A 28 1.21 -14.61 -0.43
CA LEU A 28 1.47 -15.99 -0.02
C LEU A 28 2.84 -16.16 0.66
N ARG A 29 3.68 -15.16 0.59
CA ARG A 29 4.97 -15.13 1.28
C ARG A 29 4.76 -15.06 2.80
N CYS A 30 4.42 -16.21 3.36
CA CYS A 30 4.15 -16.40 4.77
C CYS A 30 5.39 -16.88 5.51
N GLY A 31 5.45 -16.63 6.82
CA GLY A 31 6.56 -17.11 7.65
C GLY A 31 7.88 -16.32 7.48
N VAL A 32 7.86 -15.23 6.74
CA VAL A 32 8.99 -14.30 6.70
C VAL A 32 9.18 -13.73 8.10
N PRO A 33 10.39 -13.76 8.66
CA PRO A 33 10.67 -13.13 9.95
C PRO A 33 10.30 -11.65 9.91
N GLU A 34 9.84 -11.15 11.04
CA GLU A 34 9.64 -9.71 11.19
C GLU A 34 10.95 -8.98 10.92
N MET A 35 10.90 -7.96 10.07
CA MET A 35 12.09 -7.20 9.74
C MET A 35 12.50 -6.36 10.94
N LYS A 36 13.70 -6.63 11.46
CA LYS A 36 14.27 -5.93 12.62
C LYS A 36 14.23 -4.41 12.44
N ILE A 37 14.51 -3.92 11.24
CA ILE A 37 14.51 -2.48 10.94
C ILE A 37 13.15 -1.81 11.16
N MET A 38 12.04 -2.53 10.96
CA MET A 38 10.70 -1.97 11.20
C MET A 38 10.44 -1.74 12.68
N LYS A 39 11.00 -2.60 13.56
CA LYS A 39 10.96 -2.40 15.00
C LYS A 39 11.86 -1.27 15.46
N GLU A 40 13.06 -1.18 14.89
CA GLU A 40 14.05 -0.15 15.23
C GLU A 40 13.67 1.24 14.76
N LYS A 41 12.92 1.31 13.65
CA LYS A 41 12.49 2.55 13.02
C LYS A 41 10.97 2.56 12.80
N PRO A 42 10.16 2.55 13.87
CA PRO A 42 8.71 2.62 13.72
C PRO A 42 8.30 3.94 13.09
N TRP A 43 7.22 3.92 12.32
CA TRP A 43 6.63 5.14 11.78
C TRP A 43 6.20 6.08 12.89
N LYS A 44 6.62 7.32 12.80
CA LYS A 44 6.19 8.39 13.72
C LYS A 44 4.99 9.11 13.13
N PRO A 45 3.95 9.39 13.92
CA PRO A 45 2.82 10.18 13.43
C PRO A 45 3.27 11.50 12.83
N LYS A 46 2.64 11.88 11.72
CA LYS A 46 2.84 13.20 11.11
C LYS A 46 1.50 13.83 10.73
N VAL A 47 1.46 15.14 10.64
CA VAL A 47 0.33 15.89 10.12
C VAL A 47 0.64 16.39 8.70
N VAL A 48 -0.32 16.19 7.80
CA VAL A 48 -0.26 16.66 6.40
C VAL A 48 -1.40 17.63 6.16
N ALA A 49 -1.08 18.82 5.66
CA ALA A 49 -2.07 19.79 5.19
C ALA A 49 -2.56 19.37 3.80
N LEU A 50 -3.85 19.12 3.66
CA LEU A 50 -4.48 18.73 2.41
C LEU A 50 -4.97 19.95 1.62
N ARG A 51 -5.23 19.77 0.32
CA ARG A 51 -5.63 20.89 -0.57
C ARG A 51 -6.88 21.65 -0.11
N GLY A 52 -7.82 20.98 0.56
CA GLY A 52 -9.03 21.60 1.09
C GLY A 52 -8.84 22.35 2.42
N GLY A 53 -7.60 22.51 2.90
CA GLY A 53 -7.30 23.12 4.19
C GLY A 53 -7.45 22.18 5.39
N GLN A 54 -7.91 20.93 5.18
CA GLN A 54 -7.98 19.94 6.24
C GLN A 54 -6.57 19.49 6.66
N GLN A 55 -6.44 19.14 7.92
CA GLN A 55 -5.24 18.53 8.47
C GLN A 55 -5.48 17.04 8.68
N MET A 56 -4.68 16.21 8.03
CA MET A 56 -4.74 14.75 8.19
C MET A 56 -3.56 14.28 9.04
N VAL A 57 -3.86 13.58 10.11
CA VAL A 57 -2.84 12.86 10.88
C VAL A 57 -2.64 11.50 10.22
N VAL A 58 -1.40 11.19 9.86
CA VAL A 58 -0.99 9.88 9.33
C VAL A 58 -0.21 9.15 10.41
N ARG A 59 -0.69 8.00 10.83
CA ARG A 59 -0.06 7.14 11.83
C ARG A 59 -0.15 5.65 11.47
N SER A 60 0.61 4.82 12.15
CA SER A 60 0.44 3.37 12.03
C SER A 60 -0.93 2.94 12.53
N LEU A 61 -1.49 1.92 11.90
CA LEU A 61 -2.63 1.18 12.43
C LEU A 61 -2.22 0.53 13.76
N ARG A 62 -3.10 0.55 14.75
CA ARG A 62 -2.87 -0.06 16.07
C ARG A 62 -3.48 -1.45 16.11
N ASP A 63 -2.98 -2.28 17.00
CA ASP A 63 -3.41 -3.68 17.11
C ASP A 63 -4.90 -3.80 17.47
N ASP A 64 -5.42 -2.87 18.25
CA ASP A 64 -6.83 -2.84 18.66
C ASP A 64 -7.80 -2.31 17.57
N GLU A 65 -7.28 -1.81 16.45
CA GLU A 65 -8.07 -1.19 15.37
C GLU A 65 -8.26 -2.08 14.14
N PHE A 66 -7.59 -3.23 14.07
CA PHE A 66 -7.67 -4.10 12.89
C PHE A 66 -9.10 -4.50 12.54
N ASP A 67 -9.92 -4.88 13.51
CA ASP A 67 -11.30 -5.29 13.27
C ASP A 67 -12.14 -4.15 12.71
N GLN A 68 -11.98 -2.96 13.28
CA GLN A 68 -12.68 -1.78 12.82
C GLN A 68 -12.29 -1.40 11.40
N LEU A 69 -10.99 -1.53 11.05
CA LEU A 69 -10.51 -1.28 9.70
C LEU A 69 -11.04 -2.31 8.70
N LEU A 70 -11.06 -3.60 9.08
CA LEU A 70 -11.63 -4.66 8.25
C LEU A 70 -13.12 -4.41 7.97
N GLU A 71 -13.90 -3.98 8.98
CA GLU A 71 -15.30 -3.59 8.79
C GLU A 71 -15.45 -2.38 7.85
N ALA A 72 -14.53 -1.42 7.93
CA ALA A 72 -14.52 -0.26 7.03
C ALA A 72 -14.27 -0.63 5.56
N ILE A 73 -13.49 -1.68 5.29
CA ILE A 73 -13.17 -2.13 3.94
C ILE A 73 -14.31 -2.93 3.30
N LYS A 74 -15.05 -3.73 4.08
CA LYS A 74 -16.08 -4.66 3.56
C LYS A 74 -17.07 -4.05 2.56
N PRO A 75 -17.64 -2.87 2.74
CA PRO A 75 -18.59 -2.30 1.78
C PRO A 75 -17.99 -2.09 0.39
N TYR A 76 -16.69 -1.83 0.31
CA TYR A 76 -16.01 -1.58 -0.96
C TYR A 76 -15.77 -2.85 -1.78
N MET A 77 -15.81 -4.02 -1.15
CA MET A 77 -15.69 -5.32 -1.83
C MET A 77 -16.86 -5.63 -2.77
N PHE A 78 -17.91 -4.82 -2.74
CA PHE A 78 -19.13 -4.98 -3.55
C PHE A 78 -19.33 -3.83 -4.55
N ILE A 79 -18.33 -2.97 -4.74
CA ILE A 79 -18.39 -1.81 -5.63
C ILE A 79 -17.54 -2.07 -6.86
N ALA A 80 -18.16 -2.52 -7.96
CA ALA A 80 -17.47 -2.84 -9.21
C ALA A 80 -16.89 -1.62 -9.95
N LYS A 81 -17.33 -0.38 -9.60
CA LYS A 81 -16.86 0.84 -10.23
C LYS A 81 -15.35 1.04 -10.00
N ASP A 82 -14.61 1.21 -11.10
CA ASP A 82 -13.15 1.43 -11.11
C ASP A 82 -12.39 0.35 -10.32
N PHE A 83 -12.91 -0.89 -10.34
CA PHE A 83 -12.32 -2.05 -9.66
C PHE A 83 -12.15 -1.89 -8.14
N TYR A 84 -13.03 -1.12 -7.49
CA TYR A 84 -13.01 -1.01 -6.02
C TYR A 84 -13.23 -2.35 -5.31
N ASP A 85 -14.03 -3.23 -5.91
CA ASP A 85 -14.25 -4.61 -5.42
C ASP A 85 -12.93 -5.38 -5.34
N ILE A 86 -12.13 -5.38 -6.40
CA ILE A 86 -10.82 -6.05 -6.45
C ILE A 86 -9.88 -5.44 -5.41
N VAL A 87 -9.75 -4.11 -5.40
CA VAL A 87 -8.93 -3.39 -4.41
C VAL A 87 -9.41 -3.69 -2.98
N GLY A 88 -10.72 -3.68 -2.75
CA GLY A 88 -11.31 -3.98 -1.44
C GLY A 88 -11.02 -5.39 -0.96
N VAL A 89 -11.22 -6.41 -1.81
CA VAL A 89 -10.96 -7.82 -1.47
C VAL A 89 -9.49 -8.05 -1.15
N ARG A 90 -8.58 -7.49 -1.97
CA ARG A 90 -7.14 -7.63 -1.75
C ARG A 90 -6.70 -6.93 -0.48
N THR A 91 -7.09 -5.68 -0.29
CA THR A 91 -6.76 -4.92 0.92
C THR A 91 -7.28 -5.61 2.18
N TYR A 92 -8.51 -6.16 2.12
CA TYR A 92 -9.08 -6.93 3.24
C TYR A 92 -8.21 -8.14 3.59
N GLY A 93 -7.82 -8.93 2.57
CA GLY A 93 -6.97 -10.11 2.76
C GLY A 93 -5.60 -9.76 3.34
N GLU A 94 -4.99 -8.67 2.89
CA GLU A 94 -3.69 -8.19 3.36
C GLU A 94 -3.74 -7.71 4.82
N VAL A 95 -4.75 -6.91 5.17
CA VAL A 95 -4.95 -6.43 6.54
C VAL A 95 -5.28 -7.59 7.48
N LEU A 96 -6.11 -8.55 7.04
CA LEU A 96 -6.39 -9.77 7.80
C LEU A 96 -5.14 -10.61 8.01
N ALA A 97 -4.32 -10.79 6.97
CA ALA A 97 -3.08 -11.55 7.07
C ALA A 97 -2.07 -10.89 8.04
N GLN A 98 -2.03 -9.56 8.08
CA GLN A 98 -1.26 -8.81 9.06
C GLN A 98 -1.81 -9.01 10.47
N LYS A 99 -3.12 -8.88 10.68
CA LYS A 99 -3.79 -9.10 11.97
C LYS A 99 -3.49 -10.47 12.57
N VAL A 100 -3.53 -11.52 11.78
CA VAL A 100 -3.27 -12.89 12.24
C VAL A 100 -1.78 -13.28 12.23
N HIS A 101 -0.89 -12.30 12.09
CA HIS A 101 0.56 -12.46 12.05
C HIS A 101 1.08 -13.42 10.98
N ARG A 102 0.32 -13.63 9.92
CA ARG A 102 0.75 -14.41 8.77
C ARG A 102 1.78 -13.65 7.93
N ILE A 103 1.63 -12.34 7.85
CA ILE A 103 2.57 -11.40 7.22
C ILE A 103 3.18 -10.54 8.32
N LYS A 104 4.51 -10.52 8.42
CA LYS A 104 5.25 -9.78 9.46
C LYS A 104 6.17 -8.71 8.92
N ASP A 105 6.32 -8.63 7.61
CA ASP A 105 7.12 -7.66 6.87
C ASP A 105 6.26 -6.54 6.26
N ALA A 106 4.98 -6.48 6.62
CA ALA A 106 4.03 -5.48 6.17
C ALA A 106 3.77 -4.40 7.24
N TYR A 107 3.40 -3.22 6.76
CA TYR A 107 2.92 -2.13 7.58
C TYR A 107 1.66 -1.50 6.98
N THR A 108 0.80 -1.00 7.85
CA THR A 108 -0.42 -0.28 7.48
C THR A 108 -0.45 1.08 8.15
N LEU A 109 -0.58 2.12 7.34
CA LEU A 109 -0.79 3.50 7.80
C LEU A 109 -2.26 3.88 7.63
N VAL A 110 -2.79 4.65 8.56
CA VAL A 110 -4.13 5.23 8.50
C VAL A 110 -4.03 6.75 8.50
N GLY A 111 -4.88 7.38 7.68
CA GLY A 111 -5.05 8.83 7.65
C GLY A 111 -6.35 9.20 8.36
N ILE A 112 -6.27 10.12 9.30
CA ILE A 112 -7.39 10.54 10.14
C ILE A 112 -7.57 12.05 10.03
N ILE A 113 -8.79 12.48 9.70
CA ILE A 113 -9.21 13.89 9.63
C ILE A 113 -10.33 14.09 10.65
N ASP A 114 -10.12 14.96 11.62
CA ASP A 114 -11.10 15.27 12.67
C ASP A 114 -11.74 14.04 13.34
N GLY A 115 -10.94 13.01 13.61
CA GLY A 115 -11.39 11.76 14.24
C GLY A 115 -12.01 10.75 13.27
N GLN A 116 -12.15 11.08 11.99
CA GLN A 116 -12.72 10.17 10.99
C GLN A 116 -11.62 9.53 10.14
N LEU A 117 -11.79 8.24 9.83
CA LEU A 117 -10.92 7.53 8.91
C LEU A 117 -11.04 8.09 7.50
N ALA A 118 -9.99 8.76 7.03
CA ALA A 118 -9.94 9.33 5.69
C ALA A 118 -9.40 8.33 4.65
N GLY A 119 -8.56 7.40 5.08
CA GLY A 119 -8.00 6.36 4.20
C GLY A 119 -7.00 5.48 4.91
N LEU A 120 -6.56 4.47 4.19
CA LEU A 120 -5.45 3.60 4.58
C LEU A 120 -4.42 3.48 3.45
N ALA A 121 -3.20 3.12 3.79
CA ALA A 121 -2.18 2.70 2.85
C ALA A 121 -1.34 1.61 3.49
N ASN A 122 -1.17 0.49 2.80
CA ASN A 122 -0.34 -0.60 3.24
C ASN A 122 0.75 -0.94 2.23
N ALA A 123 1.84 -1.47 2.72
CA ALA A 123 2.98 -1.92 1.94
C ALA A 123 3.76 -2.97 2.74
N ARG A 124 4.70 -3.61 2.08
CA ARG A 124 5.61 -4.55 2.74
C ARG A 124 7.03 -4.43 2.20
N MET A 125 8.00 -4.87 2.97
CA MET A 125 9.37 -5.01 2.51
C MET A 125 9.55 -6.40 1.91
N PHE A 126 9.77 -6.46 0.60
CA PHE A 126 10.06 -7.73 -0.07
C PHE A 126 11.42 -8.31 0.38
N ASN A 127 12.39 -7.42 0.55
CA ASN A 127 13.68 -7.65 1.18
C ASN A 127 14.21 -6.34 1.74
N GLU A 128 15.45 -6.30 2.18
CA GLU A 128 16.06 -5.09 2.77
C GLU A 128 16.14 -3.89 1.80
N LYS A 129 16.04 -4.12 0.49
CA LYS A 129 16.25 -3.12 -0.57
C LYS A 129 15.01 -2.85 -1.42
N VAL A 130 14.06 -3.77 -1.44
CA VAL A 130 12.87 -3.68 -2.28
C VAL A 130 11.64 -3.63 -1.41
N ALA A 131 10.88 -2.56 -1.53
CA ALA A 131 9.56 -2.43 -0.93
C ALA A 131 8.48 -2.65 -2.00
N TYR A 132 7.36 -3.20 -1.58
CA TYR A 132 6.21 -3.48 -2.41
C TYR A 132 4.99 -2.69 -1.93
N SER A 133 4.45 -1.86 -2.82
CA SER A 133 3.20 -1.16 -2.58
C SER A 133 2.04 -2.15 -2.67
N LEU A 134 1.41 -2.43 -1.57
CA LEU A 134 0.14 -3.12 -1.58
C LEU A 134 -0.96 -2.14 -2.01
N HIS A 135 -1.89 -1.79 -1.14
CA HIS A 135 -3.01 -0.94 -1.56
C HIS A 135 -3.03 0.43 -0.88
N THR A 136 -3.77 1.34 -1.47
CA THR A 136 -4.16 2.62 -0.86
C THR A 136 -5.64 2.84 -1.13
N MET A 137 -6.43 2.96 -0.08
CA MET A 137 -7.87 3.23 -0.16
C MET A 137 -8.20 4.55 0.50
N SER A 138 -9.04 5.35 -0.14
CA SER A 138 -9.61 6.56 0.44
C SER A 138 -11.06 6.31 0.83
N PHE A 139 -11.39 6.59 2.08
CA PHE A 139 -12.75 6.55 2.62
C PHE A 139 -13.45 7.91 2.58
N MET A 140 -12.68 8.99 2.30
CA MET A 140 -13.21 10.34 2.08
C MET A 140 -12.79 10.80 0.69
N ARG A 141 -13.76 11.31 -0.11
CA ARG A 141 -13.49 11.82 -1.46
C ARG A 141 -13.24 13.33 -1.46
N GLY A 142 -12.45 13.79 -2.43
CA GLY A 142 -12.23 15.22 -2.65
C GLY A 142 -11.28 15.90 -1.68
N VAL A 143 -10.74 15.15 -0.71
CA VAL A 143 -9.83 15.69 0.32
C VAL A 143 -8.36 15.40 0.06
N ASP A 144 -8.02 14.74 -1.04
CA ASP A 144 -6.64 14.40 -1.44
C ASP A 144 -5.90 13.42 -0.48
N ALA A 145 -6.67 12.65 0.31
CA ALA A 145 -6.10 11.72 1.29
C ALA A 145 -5.32 10.56 0.65
N GLY A 146 -5.80 10.01 -0.47
CA GLY A 146 -5.15 8.88 -1.15
C GLY A 146 -3.72 9.19 -1.57
N PRO A 147 -3.44 10.23 -2.36
CA PRO A 147 -2.08 10.62 -2.74
C PRO A 147 -1.18 10.94 -1.54
N ALA A 148 -1.70 11.61 -0.50
CA ALA A 148 -0.94 11.90 0.70
C ALA A 148 -0.55 10.63 1.47
N LEU A 149 -1.45 9.65 1.56
CA LEU A 149 -1.18 8.34 2.17
C LEU A 149 -0.20 7.51 1.32
N TYR A 150 -0.35 7.55 0.00
CA TYR A 150 0.62 6.90 -0.89
C TYR A 150 2.01 7.49 -0.72
N TYR A 151 2.12 8.83 -0.58
CA TYR A 151 3.39 9.49 -0.27
C TYR A 151 3.95 8.99 1.06
N ALA A 152 3.15 8.98 2.11
CA ALA A 152 3.59 8.57 3.45
C ALA A 152 4.10 7.12 3.47
N LYS A 153 3.41 6.19 2.81
CA LYS A 153 3.89 4.80 2.77
C LYS A 153 5.18 4.63 1.97
N ALA A 154 5.34 5.37 0.87
CA ALA A 154 6.58 5.36 0.10
C ALA A 154 7.74 6.01 0.88
N GLU A 155 7.48 7.13 1.57
CA GLU A 155 8.43 7.78 2.47
C GLU A 155 8.92 6.84 3.57
N TYR A 156 8.01 6.06 4.17
CA TYR A 156 8.42 5.09 5.18
C TYR A 156 9.37 4.05 4.61
N ALA A 157 9.06 3.49 3.43
CA ALA A 157 9.93 2.52 2.79
C ALA A 157 11.30 3.12 2.42
N PHE A 158 11.30 4.27 1.75
CA PHE A 158 12.55 4.88 1.28
C PHE A 158 13.36 5.49 2.43
N ASP A 159 12.79 6.41 3.17
CA ASP A 159 13.55 7.28 4.06
C ASP A 159 13.80 6.66 5.44
N TYR A 160 12.94 5.74 5.89
CA TYR A 160 13.07 5.10 7.19
C TYR A 160 13.63 3.68 7.08
N LEU A 161 13.06 2.87 6.19
CA LEU A 161 13.44 1.46 6.07
C LEU A 161 14.62 1.24 5.12
N GLY A 162 14.98 2.24 4.30
CA GLY A 162 16.17 2.22 3.46
C GLY A 162 16.00 1.42 2.16
N ALA A 163 14.77 1.29 1.67
CA ALA A 163 14.53 0.69 0.35
C ALA A 163 15.22 1.49 -0.76
N ASP A 164 15.74 0.80 -1.75
CA ASP A 164 16.32 1.40 -2.96
C ASP A 164 15.31 1.40 -4.10
N VAL A 165 14.33 0.48 -4.06
CA VAL A 165 13.29 0.31 -5.06
C VAL A 165 11.92 0.17 -4.38
N TRP A 166 10.94 0.83 -4.95
CA TRP A 166 9.53 0.72 -4.61
C TRP A 166 8.76 0.17 -5.80
N GLU A 167 8.16 -0.99 -5.67
CA GLU A 167 7.36 -1.63 -6.70
C GLU A 167 5.87 -1.44 -6.44
N ALA A 168 5.07 -1.31 -7.49
CA ALA A 168 3.63 -1.13 -7.42
C ALA A 168 2.93 -1.72 -8.64
N CYS A 169 1.72 -2.24 -8.40
CA CYS A 169 0.72 -2.51 -9.44
C CYS A 169 -0.44 -1.55 -9.29
N PHE A 170 -1.18 -1.33 -10.36
CA PHE A 170 -2.36 -0.47 -10.35
C PHE A 170 -3.53 -1.24 -10.94
N GLU A 171 -4.55 -1.50 -10.14
CA GLU A 171 -5.79 -2.17 -10.56
C GLU A 171 -6.83 -1.16 -11.04
N SER A 172 -6.90 0.01 -10.39
CA SER A 172 -7.88 1.04 -10.74
C SER A 172 -7.33 2.05 -11.74
N TYR A 173 -8.16 2.49 -12.67
CA TYR A 173 -7.80 3.55 -13.62
C TYR A 173 -7.47 4.86 -12.89
N ASN A 174 -8.23 5.20 -11.85
CA ASN A 174 -7.96 6.40 -11.06
C ASN A 174 -6.62 6.32 -10.33
N GLY A 175 -6.30 5.17 -9.73
CA GLY A 175 -5.00 4.94 -9.09
C GLY A 175 -3.85 5.07 -10.09
N PHE A 176 -3.96 4.45 -11.25
CA PHE A 176 -2.96 4.58 -12.32
C PHE A 176 -2.79 6.04 -12.78
N ARG A 177 -3.89 6.76 -13.03
CA ARG A 177 -3.86 8.15 -13.49
C ARG A 177 -3.28 9.10 -12.45
N VAL A 178 -3.69 8.97 -11.18
CA VAL A 178 -3.31 9.92 -10.11
C VAL A 178 -1.93 9.62 -9.54
N ILE A 179 -1.57 8.35 -9.43
CA ILE A 179 -0.28 7.93 -8.87
C ILE A 179 0.67 7.50 -9.99
N GLY A 180 0.33 6.46 -10.74
CA GLY A 180 1.23 5.87 -11.72
C GLY A 180 1.82 6.89 -12.69
N LEU A 181 0.96 7.65 -13.37
CA LEU A 181 1.38 8.64 -14.36
C LEU A 181 2.00 9.90 -13.72
N GLN A 182 1.38 10.43 -12.67
CA GLN A 182 1.88 11.69 -12.07
C GLN A 182 3.21 11.53 -11.34
N TRP A 183 3.48 10.34 -10.82
CA TRP A 183 4.72 10.02 -10.11
C TRP A 183 5.81 9.48 -11.04
N ALA A 184 5.54 9.44 -12.35
CA ALA A 184 6.48 8.98 -13.36
C ALA A 184 7.04 7.58 -13.08
N HIS A 185 6.18 6.67 -12.59
CA HIS A 185 6.56 5.28 -12.37
C HIS A 185 7.12 4.67 -13.65
N LYS A 186 8.24 3.99 -13.54
CA LYS A 186 8.84 3.23 -14.62
C LYS A 186 8.15 1.86 -14.72
N SER A 187 7.91 1.38 -15.93
CA SER A 187 7.37 0.04 -16.17
C SER A 187 8.49 -0.99 -16.22
N LYS A 188 8.33 -2.11 -15.54
CA LYS A 188 9.21 -3.27 -15.75
C LYS A 188 8.88 -3.95 -17.07
N ALA A 189 9.92 -4.45 -17.75
CA ALA A 189 9.76 -5.15 -19.01
C ALA A 189 9.04 -6.50 -18.81
N TYR A 190 8.15 -6.83 -19.74
CA TYR A 190 7.55 -8.16 -19.82
C TYR A 190 8.61 -9.14 -20.39
N PRO A 191 8.76 -10.37 -19.89
CA PRO A 191 8.00 -11.05 -18.85
C PRO A 191 8.63 -10.94 -17.44
N GLU A 192 9.57 -10.02 -17.22
CA GLU A 192 10.48 -10.00 -16.07
C GLU A 192 9.79 -10.02 -14.71
N PHE A 193 8.63 -9.41 -14.62
CA PHE A 193 7.87 -9.43 -13.38
C PHE A 193 6.37 -9.23 -13.64
N GLN A 194 5.61 -10.23 -13.30
CA GLN A 194 4.16 -10.12 -13.15
C GLN A 194 3.80 -10.61 -11.77
N THR A 195 3.18 -9.75 -10.99
CA THR A 195 2.64 -10.13 -9.70
C THR A 195 1.15 -10.16 -9.76
N GLU A 196 0.59 -10.87 -8.83
CA GLU A 196 -0.81 -10.94 -8.55
C GLU A 196 -1.66 -11.71 -9.56
N LEU A 197 -2.90 -11.89 -9.18
CA LEU A 197 -3.91 -12.57 -9.95
C LEU A 197 -4.09 -11.90 -11.32
N GLY A 198 -3.80 -12.61 -12.38
CA GLY A 198 -3.98 -12.15 -13.75
C GLY A 198 -2.76 -11.46 -14.38
N GLY A 199 -1.60 -11.45 -13.72
CA GLY A 199 -0.37 -10.94 -14.32
C GLY A 199 -0.36 -9.43 -14.51
N ALA A 200 -0.76 -8.67 -13.51
CA ALA A 200 -0.70 -7.22 -13.55
C ALA A 200 0.73 -6.72 -13.77
N ARG A 201 0.87 -5.72 -14.64
CA ARG A 201 2.17 -5.12 -14.92
C ARG A 201 2.73 -4.44 -13.69
N VAL A 202 4.00 -4.71 -13.38
CA VAL A 202 4.73 -4.05 -12.30
C VAL A 202 5.35 -2.75 -12.79
N PHE A 203 5.16 -1.72 -12.00
CA PHE A 203 5.81 -0.42 -12.11
C PHE A 203 6.75 -0.23 -10.94
N TYR A 204 7.73 0.64 -11.07
CA TYR A 204 8.66 0.92 -9.97
C TYR A 204 9.10 2.37 -9.92
N LEU A 205 9.49 2.77 -8.72
CA LEU A 205 10.28 3.97 -8.45
C LEU A 205 11.64 3.52 -7.90
N ASP A 206 12.70 4.14 -8.33
CA ASP A 206 14.02 3.97 -7.73
C ASP A 206 14.34 5.14 -6.77
N ARG A 207 15.40 4.99 -6.01
CA ARG A 207 15.88 5.98 -5.04
C ARG A 207 16.15 7.34 -5.71
N ASP A 208 16.74 7.35 -6.91
CA ASP A 208 17.04 8.59 -7.63
C ASP A 208 15.76 9.36 -7.98
N LEU A 209 14.75 8.67 -8.51
CA LEU A 209 13.45 9.27 -8.84
C LEU A 209 12.73 9.76 -7.57
N TRP A 210 12.82 9.02 -6.47
CA TRP A 210 12.28 9.44 -5.18
C TRP A 210 12.91 10.74 -4.70
N ASP A 211 14.24 10.79 -4.59
CA ASP A 211 14.96 11.93 -4.00
C ASP A 211 14.96 13.17 -4.92
N ASN A 212 15.11 12.99 -6.23
CA ASN A 212 15.30 14.10 -7.17
C ASN A 212 14.02 14.61 -7.83
N PHE A 213 12.97 13.80 -7.87
CA PHE A 213 11.72 14.20 -8.52
C PHE A 213 10.51 14.16 -7.56
N ILE A 214 10.24 13.00 -6.92
CA ILE A 214 9.01 12.82 -6.15
C ILE A 214 8.96 13.76 -4.94
N LYS A 215 10.01 13.78 -4.13
CA LYS A 215 10.07 14.67 -2.95
C LYS A 215 9.89 16.14 -3.30
N LYS A 216 10.45 16.57 -4.42
CA LYS A 216 10.35 17.95 -4.86
C LYS A 216 8.95 18.30 -5.37
N LYS A 217 8.42 17.44 -6.25
CA LYS A 217 7.12 17.63 -6.89
C LYS A 217 5.96 17.58 -5.90
N PHE A 218 6.06 16.70 -4.91
CA PHE A 218 5.02 16.43 -3.92
C PHE A 218 5.42 16.89 -2.50
N ALA A 219 6.25 17.93 -2.42
CA ALA A 219 6.74 18.50 -1.15
C ALA A 219 5.62 18.85 -0.16
N HIS A 220 4.43 19.19 -0.65
CA HIS A 220 3.26 19.49 0.19
C HIS A 220 2.73 18.27 0.97
N TYR A 221 3.10 17.03 0.60
CA TYR A 221 2.76 15.82 1.36
C TYR A 221 3.82 15.44 2.41
N ILE A 222 4.95 16.11 2.44
CA ILE A 222 5.98 15.85 3.46
C ILE A 222 5.38 16.04 4.86
N GLY A 223 4.60 17.11 5.05
CA GLY A 223 3.94 17.39 6.32
C GLY A 223 4.92 17.70 7.45
N SER A 224 4.48 17.52 8.68
CA SER A 224 5.26 17.77 9.89
C SER A 224 5.14 16.62 10.89
N TYR A 225 6.26 16.17 11.43
CA TYR A 225 6.33 15.23 12.55
C TYR A 225 6.05 15.91 13.90
N ASN A 226 5.94 17.23 13.89
CA ASN A 226 5.55 18.02 15.06
C ASN A 226 4.02 18.16 15.09
N VAL A 227 3.34 17.05 15.39
CA VAL A 227 1.87 17.01 15.38
C VAL A 227 1.33 17.71 16.62
N PRO A 228 0.43 18.71 16.51
CA PRO A 228 -0.23 19.31 17.65
C PRO A 228 -0.95 18.26 18.52
N GLN A 229 -0.87 18.42 19.83
CA GLN A 229 -1.41 17.45 20.79
C GLN A 229 -2.92 17.23 20.63
N GLU A 230 -3.65 18.29 20.30
CA GLU A 230 -5.08 18.20 20.02
C GLU A 230 -5.41 17.32 18.79
N LEU A 231 -4.57 17.37 17.74
CA LEU A 231 -4.74 16.52 16.57
C LEU A 231 -4.35 15.07 16.86
N LEU A 232 -3.31 14.84 17.66
CA LEU A 232 -2.95 13.50 18.12
C LEU A 232 -4.09 12.88 18.92
N LYS A 233 -4.70 13.65 19.84
CA LYS A 233 -5.85 13.19 20.63
C LYS A 233 -7.06 12.85 19.76
N LYS A 234 -7.37 13.68 18.76
CA LYS A 234 -8.44 13.39 17.80
C LYS A 234 -8.15 12.16 16.93
N ALA A 235 -6.87 11.88 16.68
CA ALA A 235 -6.42 10.76 15.87
C ALA A 235 -6.07 9.51 16.70
N GLU A 236 -6.29 9.53 18.00
CA GLU A 236 -6.01 8.39 18.87
C GLU A 236 -6.85 7.17 18.49
N HIS A 237 -8.13 7.39 18.19
CA HIS A 237 -9.03 6.42 17.58
C HIS A 237 -9.69 7.04 16.35
N PHE A 238 -10.22 6.22 15.47
CA PHE A 238 -10.97 6.73 14.33
C PHE A 238 -12.41 6.20 14.33
N ILE A 239 -13.30 6.98 13.75
CA ILE A 239 -14.66 6.60 13.43
C ILE A 239 -14.72 6.33 11.91
N VAL A 240 -15.43 5.30 11.52
CA VAL A 240 -15.69 4.97 10.13
C VAL A 240 -16.96 5.66 9.66
N GLY A 241 -16.84 6.54 8.67
CA GLY A 241 -18.00 7.15 8.02
C GLY A 241 -18.73 6.15 7.11
N PRO A 242 -19.92 6.52 6.60
CA PRO A 242 -20.61 5.70 5.62
C PRO A 242 -19.75 5.54 4.36
N PRO A 243 -19.82 4.38 3.66
CA PRO A 243 -19.06 4.16 2.44
C PRO A 243 -19.46 5.19 1.37
N ILE A 244 -18.46 5.79 0.75
CA ILE A 244 -18.66 6.78 -0.31
C ILE A 244 -18.51 6.07 -1.66
N VAL A 245 -19.61 6.00 -2.41
CA VAL A 245 -19.69 5.36 -3.73
C VAL A 245 -19.47 6.37 -4.86
#